data_ec8b1feae7589acb1335f8ed4f68fb22
#
_entry.id   ec8b1feae7589acb1335f8ed4f68fb22
#
_cell.length_a   1.000
_cell.length_b   1.000
_cell.length_c   1.000
_cell.angle_alpha   90.00
_cell.angle_beta   90.00
_cell.angle_gamma   90.00
#
_symmetry.space_group_name_H-M   'P 1'
#
loop_
_entity.id
_entity.type
_entity.pdbx_description
1 polymer ?
#
loop_
_entity_poly.entity_id
_entity_poly.type
_entity_poly.pdbx_seq_one_letter_code
_entity_poly.pdbx_strand_id
1 'polypeptide(L)'
;MGKTTTIYLELKNMSLSSIKSWPEQERPRERLLNQGASSLSDAELLAIFLRSGSQQYSAVELARVLIQHFEGLAPVFDASLNDLSNFHGIGPTKYAQLMAVKELGRRYLSQSYRSLRQALDSSTLVMDYLRYELQGEKQEVFAVLCLDAELHKLDFKKLFFGSLQHCSISINQLLRYAISQHAVHIVIAHTHPFGVAQPSAADYELTKQIATACQLLEIQLLDHCIISPTGSFSFAEQQLLPSPSELNK
;
A
#
# COMPACT_ATOMS: atom_id res chain seq x y z
N MET A 1 42.29 30.99 -15.87
CA MET A 1 40.87 30.89 -16.25
C MET A 1 40.62 29.94 -17.43
N GLY A 2 41.27 28.81 -17.56
CA GLY A 2 41.17 27.98 -18.77
C GLY A 2 40.81 26.50 -18.54
N LYS A 3 40.94 25.97 -17.33
CA LYS A 3 40.75 24.54 -17.07
C LYS A 3 39.34 24.13 -16.64
N THR A 4 38.57 25.03 -16.04
CA THR A 4 37.22 24.75 -15.57
C THR A 4 36.19 24.71 -16.71
N THR A 5 36.40 25.51 -17.75
CA THR A 5 35.53 25.58 -18.94
C THR A 5 35.65 24.33 -19.82
N THR A 6 36.85 23.73 -19.90
CA THR A 6 37.09 22.52 -20.70
C THR A 6 36.42 21.30 -20.06
N ILE A 7 36.48 21.16 -18.75
CA ILE A 7 35.82 20.05 -18.02
C ILE A 7 34.29 20.15 -18.16
N TYR A 8 33.71 21.35 -18.13
CA TYR A 8 32.28 21.56 -18.35
C TYR A 8 31.82 21.26 -19.79
N LEU A 9 32.66 21.46 -20.76
CA LEU A 9 32.42 21.14 -22.18
C LEU A 9 32.58 19.64 -22.46
N GLU A 10 33.53 18.97 -21.82
CA GLU A 10 33.69 17.51 -21.92
C GLU A 10 32.54 16.75 -21.26
N LEU A 11 31.98 17.21 -20.11
CA LEU A 11 30.80 16.64 -19.48
C LEU A 11 29.52 16.86 -20.31
N LYS A 12 29.47 17.89 -21.15
CA LYS A 12 28.32 18.19 -22.03
C LYS A 12 28.32 17.33 -23.31
N ASN A 13 29.47 16.71 -23.66
CA ASN A 13 29.63 15.83 -24.82
C ASN A 13 29.69 14.34 -24.48
N MET A 14 29.50 13.95 -23.22
CA MET A 14 29.16 12.57 -22.89
C MET A 14 27.74 12.32 -23.40
N SER A 15 27.66 11.88 -24.67
CA SER A 15 26.41 11.31 -25.18
C SER A 15 25.93 10.27 -24.17
N LEU A 16 24.72 10.44 -23.66
CA LEU A 16 24.08 9.48 -22.77
C LEU A 16 24.27 8.10 -23.37
N SER A 17 25.13 7.28 -22.77
CA SER A 17 25.37 5.94 -23.25
C SER A 17 24.04 5.18 -23.19
N SER A 18 23.50 4.89 -24.37
CA SER A 18 22.29 4.07 -24.43
C SER A 18 22.52 2.80 -23.63
N ILE A 19 21.56 2.36 -22.82
CA ILE A 19 21.64 1.08 -22.08
C ILE A 19 22.07 -0.06 -23.03
N LYS A 20 21.79 0.06 -24.32
CA LYS A 20 22.24 -0.90 -25.36
C LYS A 20 23.76 -0.98 -25.52
N SER A 21 24.51 0.08 -25.17
CA SER A 21 25.97 0.09 -25.23
C SER A 21 26.62 -0.45 -23.93
N TRP A 22 25.84 -0.72 -22.88
CA TRP A 22 26.37 -1.31 -21.65
C TRP A 22 26.75 -2.78 -21.88
N PRO A 23 27.70 -3.32 -21.11
CA PRO A 23 27.92 -4.75 -21.07
C PRO A 23 26.63 -5.49 -20.83
N GLU A 24 26.39 -6.60 -21.49
CA GLU A 24 25.13 -7.34 -21.46
C GLU A 24 24.72 -7.70 -20.02
N GLN A 25 25.67 -8.12 -19.22
CA GLN A 25 25.49 -8.48 -17.82
C GLN A 25 25.12 -7.30 -16.90
N GLU A 26 25.22 -6.05 -17.35
CA GLU A 26 24.86 -4.84 -16.60
C GLU A 26 23.50 -4.28 -17.02
N ARG A 27 22.93 -4.77 -18.13
CA ARG A 27 21.64 -4.31 -18.62
C ARG A 27 20.51 -4.85 -17.75
N PRO A 28 19.57 -4.02 -17.29
CA PRO A 28 18.51 -4.46 -16.36
C PRO A 28 17.70 -5.67 -16.82
N ARG A 29 17.38 -5.78 -18.12
CA ARG A 29 16.60 -6.92 -18.64
C ARG A 29 17.39 -8.22 -18.62
N GLU A 30 18.62 -8.17 -19.04
CA GLU A 30 19.54 -9.30 -19.06
C GLU A 30 19.85 -9.76 -17.64
N ARG A 31 20.03 -8.83 -16.70
CA ARG A 31 20.18 -9.15 -15.27
C ARG A 31 18.94 -9.78 -14.70
N LEU A 32 17.76 -9.26 -15.03
CA LEU A 32 16.49 -9.85 -14.60
C LEU A 32 16.38 -11.31 -15.02
N LEU A 33 16.71 -11.60 -16.29
CA LEU A 33 16.61 -12.95 -16.86
C LEU A 33 17.66 -13.92 -16.28
N ASN A 34 18.88 -13.43 -16.05
CA ASN A 34 20.00 -14.29 -15.63
C ASN A 34 20.13 -14.42 -14.11
N GLN A 35 19.74 -13.41 -13.35
CA GLN A 35 19.98 -13.30 -11.89
C GLN A 35 18.69 -13.16 -11.07
N GLY A 36 17.55 -12.99 -11.73
CA GLY A 36 16.26 -12.78 -11.08
C GLY A 36 16.00 -11.34 -10.64
N ALA A 37 14.74 -11.06 -10.28
CA ALA A 37 14.27 -9.71 -9.95
C ALA A 37 14.92 -9.13 -8.68
N SER A 38 15.25 -9.97 -7.70
CA SER A 38 15.87 -9.55 -6.44
C SER A 38 17.28 -8.97 -6.60
N SER A 39 17.93 -9.18 -7.76
CA SER A 39 19.25 -8.61 -8.06
C SER A 39 19.18 -7.16 -8.57
N LEU A 40 17.98 -6.65 -8.88
CA LEU A 40 17.78 -5.33 -9.45
C LEU A 40 17.36 -4.33 -8.36
N SER A 41 17.85 -3.09 -8.50
CA SER A 41 17.34 -1.96 -7.73
C SER A 41 15.97 -1.51 -8.24
N ASP A 42 15.21 -0.77 -7.41
CA ASP A 42 13.92 -0.19 -7.78
C ASP A 42 14.01 0.62 -9.09
N ALA A 43 15.10 1.38 -9.27
CA ALA A 43 15.33 2.17 -10.48
C ALA A 43 15.53 1.30 -11.73
N GLU A 44 16.19 0.17 -11.60
CA GLU A 44 16.38 -0.77 -12.72
C GLU A 44 15.08 -1.50 -13.06
N LEU A 45 14.31 -1.90 -12.05
CA LEU A 45 12.97 -2.48 -12.24
C LEU A 45 12.04 -1.47 -12.93
N LEU A 46 11.98 -0.24 -12.42
CA LEU A 46 11.15 0.82 -13.00
C LEU A 46 11.58 1.13 -14.45
N ALA A 47 12.89 1.15 -14.74
CA ALA A 47 13.42 1.38 -16.08
C ALA A 47 12.97 0.34 -17.11
N ILE A 48 12.77 -0.92 -16.70
CA ILE A 48 12.25 -1.98 -17.58
C ILE A 48 10.86 -1.61 -18.09
N PHE A 49 9.99 -1.06 -17.23
CA PHE A 49 8.65 -0.61 -17.61
C PHE A 49 8.67 0.69 -18.40
N LEU A 50 9.55 1.64 -18.07
CA LEU A 50 9.71 2.87 -18.84
C LEU A 50 10.22 2.62 -20.26
N ARG A 51 10.94 1.51 -20.52
CA ARG A 51 11.45 1.03 -21.79
C ARG A 51 12.49 1.95 -22.45
N SER A 52 12.29 3.24 -22.39
CA SER A 52 13.17 4.26 -22.95
C SER A 52 13.28 5.43 -21.98
N GLY A 53 14.41 6.10 -21.98
CA GLY A 53 14.60 7.35 -21.27
C GLY A 53 14.00 8.55 -21.98
N SER A 54 14.66 9.68 -21.84
CA SER A 54 14.39 10.95 -22.50
C SER A 54 15.59 11.35 -23.37
N GLN A 55 15.58 12.56 -23.91
CA GLN A 55 16.77 13.12 -24.57
C GLN A 55 17.92 13.39 -23.59
N GLN A 56 17.64 13.53 -22.30
CA GLN A 56 18.62 13.89 -21.27
C GLN A 56 19.00 12.72 -20.37
N TYR A 57 18.17 11.68 -20.27
CA TYR A 57 18.34 10.57 -19.34
C TYR A 57 18.12 9.22 -20.01
N SER A 58 18.95 8.24 -19.71
CA SER A 58 18.66 6.84 -19.98
C SER A 58 17.40 6.40 -19.19
N ALA A 59 16.83 5.25 -19.48
CA ALA A 59 15.67 4.77 -18.74
C ALA A 59 15.96 4.57 -17.24
N VAL A 60 17.18 4.13 -16.88
CA VAL A 60 17.58 3.94 -15.48
C VAL A 60 17.78 5.27 -14.77
N GLU A 61 18.40 6.25 -15.43
CA GLU A 61 18.59 7.59 -14.88
C GLU A 61 17.23 8.29 -14.69
N LEU A 62 16.33 8.19 -15.67
CA LEU A 62 14.98 8.74 -15.55
C LEU A 62 14.22 8.11 -14.38
N ALA A 63 14.34 6.80 -14.19
CA ALA A 63 13.77 6.10 -13.06
C ALA A 63 14.34 6.58 -11.71
N ARG A 64 15.66 6.80 -11.63
CA ARG A 64 16.30 7.37 -10.42
C ARG A 64 15.79 8.78 -10.11
N VAL A 65 15.69 9.63 -11.14
CA VAL A 65 15.17 11.00 -10.99
C VAL A 65 13.73 10.98 -10.46
N LEU A 66 12.88 10.10 -10.98
CA LEU A 66 11.50 9.96 -10.51
C LEU A 66 11.46 9.49 -9.04
N ILE A 67 12.18 8.42 -8.70
CA ILE A 67 12.20 7.88 -7.33
C ILE A 67 12.76 8.92 -6.35
N GLN A 68 13.78 9.66 -6.73
CA GLN A 68 14.33 10.71 -5.88
C GLN A 68 13.36 11.89 -5.69
N HIS A 69 12.68 12.33 -6.75
CA HIS A 69 11.75 13.45 -6.71
C HIS A 69 10.51 13.14 -5.87
N PHE A 70 9.97 11.93 -5.99
CA PHE A 70 8.79 11.49 -5.26
C PHE A 70 9.12 10.80 -3.92
N GLU A 71 10.40 10.77 -3.54
CA GLU A 71 10.90 10.19 -2.28
C GLU A 71 10.59 8.71 -2.10
N GLY A 72 10.44 7.96 -3.19
CA GLY A 72 10.24 6.52 -3.15
C GLY A 72 9.54 5.94 -4.37
N LEU A 73 9.53 4.60 -4.46
CA LEU A 73 8.89 3.91 -5.57
C LEU A 73 7.36 3.98 -5.51
N ALA A 74 6.77 3.79 -4.32
CA ALA A 74 5.32 3.83 -4.16
C ALA A 74 4.71 5.19 -4.52
N PRO A 75 5.25 6.34 -4.08
CA PRO A 75 4.77 7.66 -4.50
C PRO A 75 4.86 7.91 -6.01
N VAL A 76 5.81 7.30 -6.73
CA VAL A 76 5.85 7.38 -8.20
C VAL A 76 4.59 6.74 -8.82
N PHE A 77 4.14 5.62 -8.27
CA PHE A 77 2.91 4.95 -8.72
C PHE A 77 1.63 5.66 -8.26
N ASP A 78 1.70 6.55 -7.26
CA ASP A 78 0.56 7.32 -6.75
C ASP A 78 0.45 8.70 -7.40
N ALA A 79 1.49 9.13 -8.13
CA ALA A 79 1.55 10.42 -8.78
C ALA A 79 0.51 10.56 -9.91
N SER A 80 -0.02 11.77 -10.09
CA SER A 80 -0.96 12.06 -11.18
C SER A 80 -0.27 12.11 -12.55
N LEU A 81 -1.06 12.02 -13.63
CA LEU A 81 -0.54 12.23 -14.98
C LEU A 81 0.13 13.61 -15.12
N ASN A 82 -0.44 14.64 -14.50
CA ASN A 82 0.10 16.01 -14.58
C ASN A 82 1.48 16.07 -13.90
N ASP A 83 1.63 15.49 -12.72
CA ASP A 83 2.89 15.51 -11.98
C ASP A 83 4.00 14.75 -12.75
N LEU A 84 3.67 13.57 -13.26
CA LEU A 84 4.62 12.75 -14.03
C LEU A 84 4.96 13.38 -15.40
N SER A 85 4.01 14.09 -16.03
CA SER A 85 4.25 14.75 -17.34
C SER A 85 5.21 15.94 -17.26
N ASN A 86 5.51 16.45 -16.07
CA ASN A 86 6.55 17.45 -15.87
C ASN A 86 7.96 16.90 -16.14
N PHE A 87 8.12 15.58 -16.16
CA PHE A 87 9.39 14.93 -16.49
C PHE A 87 9.49 14.65 -17.99
N HIS A 88 10.47 15.28 -18.63
CA HIS A 88 10.71 15.06 -20.06
C HIS A 88 10.92 13.58 -20.38
N GLY A 89 10.13 13.05 -21.29
CA GLY A 89 10.11 11.64 -21.65
C GLY A 89 9.06 10.78 -20.93
N ILE A 90 8.26 11.38 -20.03
CA ILE A 90 7.07 10.75 -19.49
C ILE A 90 5.83 11.37 -20.12
N GLY A 91 5.13 10.59 -20.90
CA GLY A 91 3.86 10.98 -21.51
C GLY A 91 2.74 10.02 -21.11
N PRO A 92 1.52 10.22 -21.66
CA PRO A 92 0.34 9.39 -21.34
C PRO A 92 0.59 7.88 -21.49
N THR A 93 1.39 7.47 -22.49
CA THR A 93 1.71 6.06 -22.72
C THR A 93 2.47 5.44 -21.55
N LYS A 94 3.54 6.10 -21.08
CA LYS A 94 4.31 5.60 -19.93
C LYS A 94 3.52 5.68 -18.65
N TYR A 95 2.74 6.74 -18.46
CA TYR A 95 1.80 6.81 -17.34
C TYR A 95 0.82 5.63 -17.33
N ALA A 96 0.18 5.33 -18.46
CA ALA A 96 -0.72 4.19 -18.56
C ALA A 96 -0.04 2.86 -18.25
N GLN A 97 1.22 2.67 -18.68
CA GLN A 97 2.01 1.48 -18.35
C GLN A 97 2.25 1.36 -16.85
N LEU A 98 2.62 2.45 -16.16
CA LEU A 98 2.82 2.46 -14.71
C LEU A 98 1.52 2.15 -13.96
N MET A 99 0.40 2.77 -14.35
CA MET A 99 -0.90 2.50 -13.75
C MET A 99 -1.36 1.06 -13.98
N ALA A 100 -1.11 0.50 -15.15
CA ALA A 100 -1.41 -0.90 -15.45
C ALA A 100 -0.58 -1.85 -14.57
N VAL A 101 0.72 -1.57 -14.36
CA VAL A 101 1.59 -2.35 -13.46
C VAL A 101 1.08 -2.29 -12.02
N LYS A 102 0.74 -1.10 -11.52
CA LYS A 102 0.15 -0.90 -10.19
C LYS A 102 -1.10 -1.77 -10.03
N GLU A 103 -2.03 -1.70 -10.99
CA GLU A 103 -3.28 -2.46 -10.93
C GLU A 103 -3.05 -3.97 -11.08
N LEU A 104 -2.12 -4.42 -11.93
CA LEU A 104 -1.77 -5.84 -12.04
C LEU A 104 -1.16 -6.37 -10.74
N GLY A 105 -0.27 -5.61 -10.10
CA GLY A 105 0.28 -5.94 -8.79
C GLY A 105 -0.83 -6.06 -7.74
N ARG A 106 -1.76 -5.11 -7.70
CA ARG A 106 -2.94 -5.16 -6.84
C ARG A 106 -3.79 -6.42 -7.08
N ARG A 107 -4.07 -6.76 -8.34
CA ARG A 107 -4.85 -7.98 -8.68
C ARG A 107 -4.10 -9.26 -8.35
N TYR A 108 -2.80 -9.29 -8.60
CA TYR A 108 -1.95 -10.44 -8.26
C TYR A 108 -1.97 -10.72 -6.76
N LEU A 109 -1.76 -9.69 -5.93
CA LEU A 109 -1.86 -9.82 -4.49
C LEU A 109 -3.26 -10.23 -4.04
N SER A 110 -4.32 -9.61 -4.62
CA SER A 110 -5.71 -10.00 -4.34
C SER A 110 -6.00 -11.46 -4.68
N GLN A 111 -5.48 -11.96 -5.81
CA GLN A 111 -5.63 -13.37 -6.18
C GLN A 111 -4.81 -14.29 -5.27
N SER A 112 -3.60 -13.90 -4.92
CA SER A 112 -2.77 -14.63 -3.96
C SER A 112 -3.47 -14.73 -2.59
N TYR A 113 -4.11 -13.65 -2.13
CA TYR A 113 -4.94 -13.66 -0.92
C TYR A 113 -6.29 -14.39 -1.11
N ARG A 114 -6.85 -14.48 -2.34
CA ARG A 114 -8.07 -15.26 -2.63
C ARG A 114 -7.79 -16.75 -2.84
N SER A 115 -6.65 -17.10 -3.43
CA SER A 115 -6.23 -18.51 -3.61
C SER A 115 -5.68 -19.12 -2.33
N LEU A 116 -5.27 -18.29 -1.39
CA LEU A 116 -5.06 -18.67 0.00
C LEU A 116 -6.44 -18.75 0.66
N ARG A 117 -7.10 -19.89 0.57
CA ARG A 117 -7.91 -20.43 1.68
C ARG A 117 -6.97 -20.67 2.88
N GLN A 118 -5.94 -19.86 3.02
CA GLN A 118 -5.10 -19.81 4.19
C GLN A 118 -5.86 -18.99 5.20
N ALA A 119 -6.10 -19.61 6.32
CA ALA A 119 -6.56 -18.92 7.50
C ALA A 119 -5.67 -17.67 7.70
N LEU A 120 -6.27 -16.51 7.93
CA LEU A 120 -5.57 -15.31 8.39
C LEU A 120 -5.25 -15.54 9.89
N ASP A 121 -4.44 -16.56 10.15
CA ASP A 121 -4.15 -17.13 11.45
C ASP A 121 -3.03 -16.40 12.20
N SER A 122 -2.47 -15.36 11.59
CA SER A 122 -1.49 -14.50 12.24
C SER A 122 -1.84 -13.01 12.10
N SER A 123 -1.59 -12.23 13.15
CA SER A 123 -1.76 -10.78 13.16
C SER A 123 -0.98 -10.10 12.02
N THR A 124 0.20 -10.62 11.70
CA THR A 124 1.05 -10.10 10.61
C THR A 124 0.35 -10.22 9.25
N LEU A 125 -0.24 -11.37 8.93
CA LEU A 125 -0.96 -11.57 7.65
C LEU A 125 -2.19 -10.68 7.55
N VAL A 126 -2.95 -10.54 8.63
CA VAL A 126 -4.10 -9.61 8.71
C VAL A 126 -3.63 -8.18 8.49
N MET A 127 -2.56 -7.76 9.17
CA MET A 127 -2.03 -6.40 9.06
C MET A 127 -1.53 -6.09 7.65
N ASP A 128 -0.80 -7.00 7.01
CA ASP A 128 -0.30 -6.84 5.65
C ASP A 128 -1.45 -6.77 4.65
N TYR A 129 -2.48 -7.60 4.83
CA TYR A 129 -3.70 -7.55 4.04
C TYR A 129 -4.42 -6.19 4.18
N LEU A 130 -4.59 -5.70 5.41
CA LEU A 130 -5.26 -4.42 5.67
C LEU A 130 -4.45 -3.23 5.14
N ARG A 131 -3.14 -3.23 5.30
CA ARG A 131 -2.25 -2.22 4.68
C ARG A 131 -2.44 -2.18 3.18
N TYR A 132 -2.46 -3.34 2.54
CA TYR A 132 -2.66 -3.46 1.10
C TYR A 132 -4.01 -2.89 0.65
N GLU A 133 -5.11 -3.24 1.32
CA GLU A 133 -6.47 -2.81 0.95
C GLU A 133 -6.72 -1.32 1.25
N LEU A 134 -6.02 -0.75 2.24
CA LEU A 134 -6.21 0.63 2.70
C LEU A 134 -5.10 1.58 2.27
N GLN A 135 -4.10 1.11 1.55
CA GLN A 135 -3.01 1.94 1.04
C GLN A 135 -3.51 2.98 0.05
N GLY A 136 -3.00 4.23 0.17
CA GLY A 136 -3.28 5.31 -0.76
C GLY A 136 -4.62 6.02 -0.53
N GLU A 137 -5.33 5.72 0.56
CA GLU A 137 -6.53 6.47 0.95
C GLU A 137 -6.13 7.90 1.36
N LYS A 138 -6.84 8.89 0.79
CA LYS A 138 -6.60 10.33 1.02
C LYS A 138 -7.48 10.91 2.12
N GLN A 139 -8.38 10.14 2.66
CA GLN A 139 -9.26 10.49 3.77
C GLN A 139 -9.32 9.35 4.77
N GLU A 140 -9.80 9.61 5.97
CA GLU A 140 -10.05 8.55 6.94
C GLU A 140 -11.06 7.56 6.38
N VAL A 141 -10.75 6.28 6.46
CA VAL A 141 -11.62 5.18 6.03
C VAL A 141 -11.77 4.22 7.19
N PHE A 142 -12.98 3.81 7.48
CA PHE A 142 -13.25 2.71 8.40
C PHE A 142 -13.72 1.50 7.62
N ALA A 143 -13.10 0.35 7.86
CA ALA A 143 -13.32 -0.89 7.15
C ALA A 143 -13.53 -2.07 8.09
N VAL A 144 -14.13 -3.13 7.56
CA VAL A 144 -14.30 -4.41 8.24
C VAL A 144 -13.84 -5.55 7.37
N LEU A 145 -13.11 -6.47 7.96
CA LEU A 145 -12.74 -7.76 7.42
C LEU A 145 -13.57 -8.82 8.13
N CYS A 146 -14.36 -9.58 7.38
CA CYS A 146 -15.20 -10.67 7.83
C CYS A 146 -14.51 -12.01 7.61
N LEU A 147 -14.48 -12.87 8.64
CA LEU A 147 -13.82 -14.16 8.63
C LEU A 147 -14.80 -15.25 9.09
N ASP A 148 -14.60 -16.48 8.59
CA ASP A 148 -15.29 -17.68 9.06
C ASP A 148 -14.66 -18.25 10.35
N ALA A 149 -15.14 -19.42 10.81
CA ALA A 149 -14.66 -20.07 12.02
C ALA A 149 -13.21 -20.57 11.92
N GLU A 150 -12.72 -20.83 10.72
CA GLU A 150 -11.35 -21.24 10.41
C GLU A 150 -10.43 -20.05 10.06
N LEU A 151 -10.91 -18.81 10.29
CA LEU A 151 -10.22 -17.56 9.98
C LEU A 151 -9.99 -17.33 8.48
N HIS A 152 -10.74 -18.00 7.61
CA HIS A 152 -10.69 -17.70 6.19
C HIS A 152 -11.46 -16.41 5.90
N LYS A 153 -10.92 -15.61 4.99
CA LYS A 153 -11.58 -14.38 4.55
C LYS A 153 -12.90 -14.70 3.84
N LEU A 154 -13.99 -14.16 4.38
CA LEU A 154 -15.30 -14.13 3.72
C LEU A 154 -15.43 -12.90 2.82
N ASP A 155 -15.23 -11.69 3.39
CA ASP A 155 -15.28 -10.44 2.65
C ASP A 155 -14.50 -9.32 3.35
N PHE A 156 -14.22 -8.23 2.61
CA PHE A 156 -13.63 -7.00 3.12
C PHE A 156 -14.40 -5.81 2.56
N LYS A 157 -14.79 -4.87 3.43
CA LYS A 157 -15.55 -3.70 3.00
C LYS A 157 -15.13 -2.43 3.71
N LYS A 158 -14.93 -1.38 2.94
CA LYS A 158 -14.83 0.01 3.42
C LYS A 158 -16.25 0.50 3.69
N LEU A 159 -16.58 0.78 4.95
CA LEU A 159 -17.96 1.10 5.38
C LEU A 159 -18.20 2.60 5.47
N PHE A 160 -17.20 3.36 5.96
CA PHE A 160 -17.34 4.79 6.21
C PHE A 160 -16.12 5.52 5.66
N PHE A 161 -16.35 6.75 5.19
CA PHE A 161 -15.36 7.64 4.63
C PHE A 161 -15.47 9.02 5.28
N GLY A 162 -14.35 9.62 5.72
CA GLY A 162 -14.28 10.90 6.41
C GLY A 162 -13.87 10.75 7.86
N SER A 163 -13.62 11.89 8.55
CA SER A 163 -13.09 11.88 9.91
C SER A 163 -14.01 11.19 10.90
N LEU A 164 -13.46 10.25 11.66
CA LEU A 164 -14.14 9.53 12.75
C LEU A 164 -14.62 10.48 13.86
N GLN A 165 -14.01 11.67 13.99
CA GLN A 165 -14.43 12.68 14.97
C GLN A 165 -15.74 13.38 14.58
N HIS A 166 -16.12 13.33 13.30
CA HIS A 166 -17.28 14.05 12.75
C HIS A 166 -18.35 13.11 12.17
N CYS A 167 -18.01 11.84 11.92
CA CYS A 167 -18.93 10.81 11.47
C CYS A 167 -19.14 9.79 12.59
N SER A 168 -20.37 9.68 13.12
CA SER A 168 -20.71 8.56 13.98
C SER A 168 -20.69 7.27 13.15
N ILE A 169 -19.73 6.37 13.40
CA ILE A 169 -19.72 5.05 12.81
C ILE A 169 -21.01 4.34 13.28
N SER A 170 -21.83 3.94 12.32
CA SER A 170 -23.02 3.17 12.64
C SER A 170 -22.64 1.72 12.94
N ILE A 171 -22.54 1.38 14.24
CA ILE A 171 -22.31 0.00 14.70
C ILE A 171 -23.39 -0.94 14.13
N ASN A 172 -24.63 -0.46 14.03
CA ASN A 172 -25.72 -1.22 13.43
C ASN A 172 -25.40 -1.60 11.95
N GLN A 173 -24.86 -0.67 11.17
CA GLN A 173 -24.49 -0.95 9.78
C GLN A 173 -23.33 -1.96 9.69
N LEU A 174 -22.32 -1.83 10.56
CA LEU A 174 -21.21 -2.79 10.66
C LEU A 174 -21.74 -4.20 10.97
N LEU A 175 -22.56 -4.33 12.00
CA LEU A 175 -23.06 -5.63 12.44
C LEU A 175 -24.01 -6.27 11.43
N ARG A 176 -24.91 -5.49 10.83
CA ARG A 176 -25.76 -5.98 9.72
C ARG A 176 -24.93 -6.52 8.57
N TYR A 177 -23.82 -5.83 8.25
CA TYR A 177 -22.93 -6.29 7.20
C TYR A 177 -22.23 -7.60 7.61
N ALA A 178 -21.65 -7.68 8.81
CA ALA A 178 -20.99 -8.89 9.30
C ALA A 178 -21.96 -10.10 9.31
N ILE A 179 -23.19 -9.91 9.79
CA ILE A 179 -24.23 -10.94 9.75
C ILE A 179 -24.55 -11.38 8.33
N SER A 180 -24.69 -10.43 7.39
CA SER A 180 -24.98 -10.73 5.98
C SER A 180 -23.89 -11.54 5.29
N GLN A 181 -22.65 -11.44 5.80
CA GLN A 181 -21.51 -12.22 5.34
C GLN A 181 -21.34 -13.54 6.10
N HIS A 182 -22.22 -13.87 7.05
CA HIS A 182 -22.11 -15.02 7.96
C HIS A 182 -20.77 -15.05 8.71
N ALA A 183 -20.25 -13.88 9.10
CA ALA A 183 -19.00 -13.76 9.81
C ALA A 183 -19.10 -14.33 11.22
N VAL A 184 -18.14 -15.19 11.58
CA VAL A 184 -17.91 -15.67 12.95
C VAL A 184 -16.92 -14.74 13.65
N HIS A 185 -15.94 -14.24 12.89
CA HIS A 185 -14.94 -13.31 13.38
C HIS A 185 -14.90 -12.06 12.51
N ILE A 186 -14.58 -10.92 13.12
CA ILE A 186 -14.30 -9.68 12.40
C ILE A 186 -13.01 -9.05 12.88
N VAL A 187 -12.34 -8.36 11.96
CA VAL A 187 -11.30 -7.37 12.25
C VAL A 187 -11.78 -6.04 11.71
N ILE A 188 -11.72 -5.00 12.53
CA ILE A 188 -12.01 -3.64 12.09
C ILE A 188 -10.71 -2.89 11.86
N ALA A 189 -10.70 -1.97 10.92
CA ALA A 189 -9.55 -1.15 10.62
C ALA A 189 -9.95 0.27 10.25
N HIS A 190 -9.12 1.25 10.59
CA HIS A 190 -9.27 2.60 10.07
C HIS A 190 -7.93 3.21 9.69
N THR A 191 -7.99 4.23 8.83
CA THR A 191 -6.80 4.91 8.34
C THR A 191 -6.58 6.26 9.01
N HIS A 192 -5.31 6.59 9.27
CA HIS A 192 -4.84 7.94 9.61
C HIS A 192 -3.98 8.48 8.46
N PRO A 193 -4.57 9.00 7.38
CA PRO A 193 -3.83 9.34 6.14
C PRO A 193 -2.79 10.44 6.32
N PHE A 194 -2.93 11.30 7.33
CA PHE A 194 -2.04 12.44 7.60
C PHE A 194 -1.39 12.38 8.98
N GLY A 195 -1.49 11.25 9.67
CA GLY A 195 -1.04 11.11 11.06
C GLY A 195 -0.15 9.89 11.29
N VAL A 196 0.07 9.63 12.57
CA VAL A 196 0.72 8.41 13.05
C VAL A 196 -0.33 7.35 13.39
N ALA A 197 0.06 6.07 13.35
CA ALA A 197 -0.82 4.97 13.74
C ALA A 197 -0.89 4.86 15.27
N GLN A 198 -1.55 5.83 15.93
CA GLN A 198 -1.79 5.81 17.37
C GLN A 198 -3.28 5.98 17.64
N PRO A 199 -3.85 5.19 18.57
CA PRO A 199 -5.27 5.27 18.91
C PRO A 199 -5.58 6.57 19.67
N SER A 200 -6.70 7.18 19.35
CA SER A 200 -7.34 8.25 20.13
C SER A 200 -8.24 7.68 21.22
N ALA A 201 -8.66 8.53 22.17
CA ALA A 201 -9.65 8.14 23.16
C ALA A 201 -10.98 7.66 22.52
N ALA A 202 -11.36 8.23 21.38
CA ALA A 202 -12.55 7.83 20.63
C ALA A 202 -12.40 6.42 20.04
N ASP A 203 -11.20 6.01 19.62
CA ASP A 203 -10.96 4.67 19.09
C ASP A 203 -11.08 3.60 20.18
N TYR A 204 -10.63 3.88 21.40
CA TYR A 204 -10.83 2.98 22.54
C TYR A 204 -12.30 2.80 22.87
N GLU A 205 -13.07 3.88 22.91
CA GLU A 205 -14.51 3.83 23.21
C GLU A 205 -15.26 3.10 22.09
N LEU A 206 -14.96 3.39 20.83
CA LEU A 206 -15.53 2.71 19.66
C LEU A 206 -15.24 1.21 19.69
N THR A 207 -13.99 0.83 19.99
CA THR A 207 -13.57 -0.58 20.09
C THR A 207 -14.39 -1.31 21.14
N LYS A 208 -14.57 -0.68 22.31
CA LYS A 208 -15.37 -1.25 23.40
C LYS A 208 -16.85 -1.43 23.01
N GLN A 209 -17.45 -0.42 22.38
CA GLN A 209 -18.83 -0.48 21.93
C GLN A 209 -19.04 -1.57 20.86
N ILE A 210 -18.13 -1.69 19.90
CA ILE A 210 -18.20 -2.72 18.86
C ILE A 210 -18.00 -4.11 19.48
N ALA A 211 -17.03 -4.30 20.37
CA ALA A 211 -16.80 -5.58 21.01
C ALA A 211 -18.01 -6.04 21.84
N THR A 212 -18.62 -5.11 22.60
CA THR A 212 -19.87 -5.39 23.35
C THR A 212 -21.01 -5.81 22.43
N ALA A 213 -21.19 -5.09 21.32
CA ALA A 213 -22.26 -5.37 20.38
C ALA A 213 -22.03 -6.69 19.61
N CYS A 214 -20.78 -7.01 19.27
CA CYS A 214 -20.39 -8.28 18.66
C CYS A 214 -20.67 -9.46 19.58
N GLN A 215 -20.34 -9.34 20.87
CA GLN A 215 -20.58 -10.40 21.86
C GLN A 215 -22.05 -10.79 21.93
N LEU A 216 -22.97 -9.84 21.86
CA LEU A 216 -24.42 -10.11 21.87
C LEU A 216 -24.90 -10.91 20.65
N LEU A 217 -24.11 -10.90 19.57
CA LEU A 217 -24.43 -11.58 18.31
C LEU A 217 -23.56 -12.81 18.07
N GLU A 218 -22.80 -13.23 19.08
CA GLU A 218 -21.84 -14.36 18.97
C GLU A 218 -20.80 -14.17 17.85
N ILE A 219 -20.49 -12.92 17.52
CA ILE A 219 -19.40 -12.53 16.60
C ILE A 219 -18.21 -12.13 17.46
N GLN A 220 -17.02 -12.63 17.14
CA GLN A 220 -15.80 -12.24 17.85
C GLN A 220 -15.07 -11.10 17.14
N LEU A 221 -14.83 -10.00 17.85
CA LEU A 221 -13.87 -8.98 17.40
C LEU A 221 -12.45 -9.45 17.70
N LEU A 222 -11.68 -9.80 16.65
CA LEU A 222 -10.31 -10.30 16.80
C LEU A 222 -9.29 -9.17 16.95
N ASP A 223 -9.48 -8.05 16.25
CA ASP A 223 -8.56 -6.91 16.33
C ASP A 223 -9.24 -5.60 15.88
N HIS A 224 -8.64 -4.49 16.30
CA HIS A 224 -8.84 -3.18 15.74
C HIS A 224 -7.49 -2.63 15.30
N CYS A 225 -7.34 -2.39 13.99
CA CYS A 225 -6.09 -1.98 13.38
C CYS A 225 -6.15 -0.53 12.92
N ILE A 226 -5.10 0.24 13.18
CA ILE A 226 -4.92 1.59 12.66
C ILE A 226 -3.80 1.58 11.63
N ILE A 227 -4.08 2.08 10.44
CA ILE A 227 -3.14 2.12 9.32
C ILE A 227 -2.79 3.57 9.01
N SER A 228 -1.49 3.87 8.94
CA SER A 228 -0.98 5.18 8.52
C SER A 228 0.15 5.01 7.51
N PRO A 229 0.55 6.07 6.80
CA PRO A 229 1.70 6.03 5.89
C PRO A 229 3.02 5.66 6.58
N THR A 230 3.15 5.93 7.87
CA THR A 230 4.39 5.74 8.64
C THR A 230 4.39 4.47 9.49
N GLY A 231 3.27 3.74 9.57
CA GLY A 231 3.18 2.52 10.39
C GLY A 231 1.76 2.02 10.58
N SER A 232 1.61 1.07 11.48
CA SER A 232 0.32 0.50 11.86
C SER A 232 0.30 0.18 13.36
N PHE A 233 -0.91 0.08 13.91
CA PHE A 233 -1.17 -0.25 15.30
C PHE A 233 -2.23 -1.35 15.36
N SER A 234 -2.07 -2.30 16.27
CA SER A 234 -3.02 -3.38 16.56
C SER A 234 -3.42 -3.32 18.03
N PHE A 235 -4.70 -3.25 18.29
CA PHE A 235 -5.22 -3.32 19.67
C PHE A 235 -5.00 -4.69 20.30
N ALA A 236 -5.11 -5.75 19.52
CA ALA A 236 -4.88 -7.11 19.99
C ALA A 236 -3.42 -7.34 20.41
N GLU A 237 -2.43 -6.94 19.58
CA GLU A 237 -1.00 -7.07 19.90
C GLU A 237 -0.61 -6.24 21.13
N GLN A 238 -1.27 -5.10 21.34
CA GLN A 238 -1.03 -4.26 22.52
C GLN A 238 -1.87 -4.67 23.74
N GLN A 239 -2.65 -5.76 23.65
CA GLN A 239 -3.53 -6.25 24.71
C GLN A 239 -4.55 -5.21 25.16
N LEU A 240 -5.06 -4.41 24.23
CA LEU A 240 -5.99 -3.30 24.47
C LEU A 240 -7.43 -3.63 24.04
N LEU A 241 -7.69 -4.84 23.55
CA LEU A 241 -9.05 -5.30 23.32
C LEU A 241 -9.74 -5.53 24.66
N PRO A 242 -11.01 -5.12 24.81
CA PRO A 242 -11.74 -5.33 26.07
C PRO A 242 -11.91 -6.82 26.36
N SER A 243 -11.60 -7.21 27.58
CA SER A 243 -11.79 -8.58 28.03
C SER A 243 -13.28 -8.93 28.22
N PRO A 244 -13.68 -10.21 28.13
CA PRO A 244 -15.05 -10.62 28.36
C PRO A 244 -15.65 -10.15 29.71
N SER A 245 -14.79 -10.00 30.73
CA SER A 245 -15.18 -9.50 32.06
C SER A 245 -15.47 -7.99 32.08
N GLU A 246 -14.94 -7.22 31.15
CA GLU A 246 -15.16 -5.79 31.00
C GLU A 246 -16.39 -5.47 30.15
N LEU A 247 -16.81 -6.41 29.30
CA LEU A 247 -17.98 -6.28 28.43
C LEU A 247 -19.30 -6.57 29.15
N ASN A 248 -19.24 -7.20 30.33
CA ASN A 248 -20.44 -7.59 31.14
C ASN A 248 -20.75 -6.59 32.26
N LYS A 249 -20.13 -5.42 32.27
CA LYS A 249 -20.41 -4.34 33.23
C LYS A 249 -21.18 -3.21 32.57
#